data_b1dd42dcb30841985b87446437951d6f
#
_entry.id   b1dd42dcb30841985b87446437951d6f
#
_cell.length_a   1.000
_cell.length_b   1.000
_cell.length_c   1.000
_cell.angle_alpha   90.00
_cell.angle_beta   90.00
_cell.angle_gamma   90.00
#
_symmetry.space_group_name_H-M   'P 1'
#
loop_
_entity.id
_entity.type
_entity.pdbx_description
1 polymer ?
#
loop_
_entity_poly.entity_id
_entity_poly.type
_entity_poly.pdbx_seq_one_letter_code
_entity_poly.pdbx_strand_id
1 'polypeptide(L)'
;MAEAQKTKNRIGAHVPTSGGLVKRALGYAQTIEAETIQIFASNPRGWAMPDANPVADKEFREKAEAMDITTYVHAPFLINLGSPTDATYQNSLASTEYSLKRSKELGALGTVIHTGSAVKEEFVGQAWKQIHDGMMPILEKLKNDDPFLLLEPTAGQGQSLVRRLDELIKYFDALEHHPKVGICIDTCHVFAAGHDITTSKGIDEMLSALIAVVPSDRIKLVHANDSMDVCGSLKDRHQSIGEGHIGQKPFQLLMAHPAMSGVPLILETPGEEPEHGKEVKILKKLRG
;
A
#
# COMPACT_ATOMS: atom_id res chain seq x y z
N MET A 1 -34.12 4.55 5.12
CA MET A 1 -32.70 4.83 4.81
C MET A 1 -32.30 3.80 3.76
N ALA A 2 -31.93 4.23 2.55
CA ALA A 2 -31.45 3.31 1.54
C ALA A 2 -30.16 2.65 2.05
N GLU A 3 -30.10 1.32 2.09
CA GLU A 3 -28.84 0.60 2.29
C GLU A 3 -27.86 1.06 1.22
N ALA A 4 -26.78 1.70 1.63
CA ALA A 4 -25.70 2.01 0.73
C ALA A 4 -25.22 0.69 0.12
N GLN A 5 -25.37 0.55 -1.19
CA GLN A 5 -24.96 -0.65 -1.91
C GLN A 5 -23.45 -0.84 -1.62
N LYS A 6 -23.11 -1.93 -0.91
CA LYS A 6 -21.70 -2.25 -0.59
C LYS A 6 -20.92 -2.34 -1.89
N THR A 7 -19.97 -1.42 -2.09
CA THR A 7 -19.07 -1.52 -3.22
C THR A 7 -18.13 -2.71 -3.04
N LYS A 8 -17.95 -3.48 -4.11
CA LYS A 8 -17.16 -4.71 -4.09
C LYS A 8 -15.67 -4.41 -3.92
N ASN A 9 -15.00 -5.07 -2.97
CA ASN A 9 -13.55 -5.02 -2.85
C ASN A 9 -12.89 -5.64 -4.09
N ARG A 10 -12.12 -4.87 -4.85
CA ARG A 10 -11.33 -5.39 -5.97
C ARG A 10 -10.17 -6.21 -5.44
N ILE A 11 -9.85 -7.34 -6.09
CA ILE A 11 -8.81 -8.27 -5.66
C ILE A 11 -7.79 -8.46 -6.78
N GLY A 12 -6.51 -8.44 -6.44
CA GLY A 12 -5.42 -8.68 -7.37
C GLY A 12 -4.09 -8.89 -6.68
N ALA A 13 -3.00 -8.60 -7.38
CA ALA A 13 -1.65 -8.82 -6.88
C ALA A 13 -0.67 -7.74 -7.35
N HIS A 14 0.47 -7.68 -6.68
CA HIS A 14 1.66 -7.01 -7.20
C HIS A 14 2.20 -7.81 -8.39
N VAL A 15 2.33 -7.16 -9.55
CA VAL A 15 2.69 -7.84 -10.79
C VAL A 15 4.02 -7.34 -11.36
N PRO A 16 4.82 -8.23 -11.99
CA PRO A 16 6.10 -7.84 -12.56
C PRO A 16 5.93 -6.95 -13.79
N THR A 17 6.82 -5.95 -13.93
CA THR A 17 6.88 -5.05 -15.10
C THR A 17 8.03 -5.36 -16.05
N SER A 18 8.97 -6.23 -15.66
CA SER A 18 10.07 -6.68 -16.52
C SER A 18 9.50 -7.45 -17.71
N GLY A 19 9.66 -6.92 -18.90
CA GLY A 19 9.00 -7.43 -20.12
C GLY A 19 7.88 -6.53 -20.66
N GLY A 20 7.64 -5.38 -20.00
CA GLY A 20 6.74 -4.31 -20.44
C GLY A 20 5.39 -4.29 -19.73
N LEU A 21 4.85 -3.10 -19.61
CA LEU A 21 3.61 -2.84 -18.85
C LEU A 21 2.41 -3.57 -19.44
N VAL A 22 2.21 -3.50 -20.75
CA VAL A 22 1.07 -4.15 -21.41
C VAL A 22 1.26 -5.65 -21.50
N LYS A 23 2.40 -6.08 -22.09
CA LYS A 23 2.61 -7.50 -22.36
C LYS A 23 2.78 -8.32 -21.09
N ARG A 24 3.57 -7.82 -20.13
CA ARG A 24 3.89 -8.56 -18.90
C ARG A 24 2.92 -8.24 -17.77
N ALA A 25 2.75 -6.97 -17.39
CA ALA A 25 1.94 -6.66 -16.22
C ALA A 25 0.44 -6.92 -16.45
N LEU A 26 -0.14 -6.43 -17.55
CA LEU A 26 -1.56 -6.71 -17.85
C LEU A 26 -1.78 -8.18 -18.27
N GLY A 27 -0.83 -8.80 -18.98
CA GLY A 27 -0.91 -10.23 -19.28
C GLY A 27 -0.93 -11.10 -18.03
N TYR A 28 -0.08 -10.78 -17.05
CA TYR A 28 -0.07 -11.42 -15.73
C TYR A 28 -1.41 -11.21 -15.02
N ALA A 29 -1.88 -9.96 -14.95
CA ALA A 29 -3.17 -9.63 -14.34
C ALA A 29 -4.33 -10.44 -14.94
N GLN A 30 -4.35 -10.59 -16.27
CA GLN A 30 -5.36 -11.37 -16.96
C GLN A 30 -5.26 -12.87 -16.61
N THR A 31 -4.05 -13.42 -16.57
CA THR A 31 -3.84 -14.84 -16.22
C THR A 31 -4.33 -15.17 -14.81
N ILE A 32 -4.09 -14.29 -13.85
CA ILE A 32 -4.53 -14.47 -12.46
C ILE A 32 -5.96 -13.96 -12.20
N GLU A 33 -6.64 -13.47 -13.24
CA GLU A 33 -7.98 -12.88 -13.13
C GLU A 33 -8.05 -11.68 -12.14
N ALA A 34 -7.01 -10.86 -12.08
CA ALA A 34 -6.97 -9.70 -11.18
C ALA A 34 -7.97 -8.61 -11.59
N GLU A 35 -8.58 -7.95 -10.59
CA GLU A 35 -9.46 -6.78 -10.75
C GLU A 35 -8.70 -5.47 -10.40
N THR A 36 -7.55 -5.60 -9.77
CA THR A 36 -6.62 -4.50 -9.41
C THR A 36 -5.20 -5.01 -9.44
N ILE A 37 -4.24 -4.14 -9.72
CA ILE A 37 -2.81 -4.50 -9.69
C ILE A 37 -1.98 -3.43 -9.01
N GLN A 38 -0.84 -3.84 -8.50
CA GLN A 38 0.24 -2.95 -8.08
C GLN A 38 1.50 -3.25 -8.90
N ILE A 39 2.26 -2.22 -9.20
CA ILE A 39 3.51 -2.32 -9.95
C ILE A 39 4.59 -1.45 -9.31
N PHE A 40 5.85 -1.78 -9.59
CA PHE A 40 6.95 -0.83 -9.42
C PHE A 40 7.12 0.00 -10.70
N ALA A 41 7.20 1.32 -10.56
CA ALA A 41 7.49 2.24 -11.68
C ALA A 41 8.99 2.39 -11.97
N SER A 42 9.85 1.90 -11.07
CA SER A 42 11.31 1.86 -11.18
C SER A 42 11.86 0.65 -10.43
N ASN A 43 13.19 0.46 -10.43
CA ASN A 43 13.80 -0.60 -9.64
C ASN A 43 13.53 -0.39 -8.13
N PRO A 44 12.84 -1.33 -7.44
CA PRO A 44 12.49 -1.18 -6.02
C PRO A 44 13.71 -1.15 -5.07
N ARG A 45 14.88 -1.58 -5.54
CA ARG A 45 16.13 -1.64 -4.78
C ARG A 45 17.19 -0.65 -5.29
N GLY A 46 16.77 0.42 -5.97
CA GLY A 46 17.69 1.40 -6.54
C GLY A 46 17.04 2.78 -6.60
N TRP A 47 17.89 3.81 -6.77
CA TRP A 47 17.47 5.21 -6.88
C TRP A 47 17.31 5.68 -8.33
N ALA A 48 17.45 4.78 -9.31
CA ALA A 48 17.28 5.14 -10.71
C ALA A 48 15.84 5.53 -11.01
N MET A 49 15.67 6.66 -11.65
CA MET A 49 14.38 7.23 -12.07
C MET A 49 14.35 7.27 -13.62
N PRO A 50 14.02 6.17 -14.30
CA PRO A 50 14.06 6.10 -15.75
C PRO A 50 13.03 7.03 -16.39
N ASP A 51 13.36 7.55 -17.57
CA ASP A 51 12.45 8.38 -18.34
C ASP A 51 11.16 7.64 -18.67
N ALA A 52 10.05 8.39 -18.65
CA ALA A 52 8.75 7.89 -19.06
C ALA A 52 8.73 7.58 -20.58
N ASN A 53 7.95 6.59 -20.96
CA ASN A 53 7.59 6.36 -22.35
C ASN A 53 6.10 6.70 -22.57
N PRO A 54 5.75 7.93 -22.98
CA PRO A 54 4.37 8.38 -23.05
C PRO A 54 3.47 7.54 -23.95
N VAL A 55 4.04 6.90 -24.98
CA VAL A 55 3.30 6.02 -25.90
C VAL A 55 2.92 4.72 -25.18
N ALA A 56 3.90 4.08 -24.52
CA ALA A 56 3.66 2.86 -23.76
C ALA A 56 2.75 3.09 -22.54
N ASP A 57 2.91 4.24 -21.88
CA ASP A 57 2.09 4.63 -20.74
C ASP A 57 0.63 4.85 -21.13
N LYS A 58 0.39 5.51 -22.27
CA LYS A 58 -0.96 5.69 -22.83
C LYS A 58 -1.58 4.34 -23.17
N GLU A 59 -0.85 3.49 -23.89
CA GLU A 59 -1.32 2.14 -24.24
C GLU A 59 -1.69 1.31 -23.02
N PHE A 60 -0.87 1.41 -21.96
CA PHE A 60 -1.14 0.72 -20.70
C PHE A 60 -2.44 1.20 -20.06
N ARG A 61 -2.64 2.52 -19.93
CA ARG A 61 -3.88 3.09 -19.35
C ARG A 61 -5.13 2.65 -20.11
N GLU A 62 -5.11 2.81 -21.44
CA GLU A 62 -6.25 2.46 -22.29
C GLU A 62 -6.61 0.98 -22.20
N LYS A 63 -5.60 0.10 -22.13
CA LYS A 63 -5.83 -1.34 -21.97
C LYS A 63 -6.27 -1.71 -20.56
N ALA A 64 -5.69 -1.13 -19.52
CA ALA A 64 -6.11 -1.36 -18.15
C ALA A 64 -7.58 -0.94 -17.94
N GLU A 65 -7.98 0.22 -18.47
CA GLU A 65 -9.35 0.70 -18.46
C GLU A 65 -10.29 -0.25 -19.23
N ALA A 66 -9.92 -0.67 -20.43
CA ALA A 66 -10.72 -1.61 -21.24
C ALA A 66 -10.88 -2.99 -20.58
N MET A 67 -9.93 -3.40 -19.74
CA MET A 67 -9.97 -4.64 -18.94
C MET A 67 -10.65 -4.46 -17.57
N ASP A 68 -11.11 -3.25 -17.22
CA ASP A 68 -11.61 -2.88 -15.89
C ASP A 68 -10.63 -3.22 -14.76
N ILE A 69 -9.32 -2.98 -14.98
CA ILE A 69 -8.26 -3.19 -14.00
C ILE A 69 -7.82 -1.84 -13.43
N THR A 70 -7.93 -1.67 -12.11
CA THR A 70 -7.36 -0.52 -11.41
C THR A 70 -5.89 -0.75 -11.11
N THR A 71 -5.09 0.33 -11.10
CA THR A 71 -3.64 0.26 -10.90
C THR A 71 -3.21 1.07 -9.68
N TYR A 72 -2.22 0.56 -8.96
CA TYR A 72 -1.46 1.22 -7.90
C TYR A 72 0.03 1.13 -8.22
N VAL A 73 0.80 2.07 -7.70
CA VAL A 73 2.27 2.03 -7.79
C VAL A 73 2.85 1.92 -6.40
N HIS A 74 3.74 0.98 -6.19
CA HIS A 74 4.59 0.96 -5.00
C HIS A 74 5.89 1.69 -5.32
N ALA A 75 6.27 2.63 -4.48
CA ALA A 75 7.56 3.33 -4.60
C ALA A 75 8.71 2.41 -4.13
N PRO A 76 9.98 2.74 -4.46
CA PRO A 76 11.12 1.93 -4.04
C PRO A 76 11.21 1.72 -2.53
N PHE A 77 11.58 0.50 -2.10
CA PHE A 77 11.77 0.15 -0.68
C PHE A 77 12.86 0.97 0.03
N LEU A 78 13.76 1.59 -0.73
CA LEU A 78 14.84 2.42 -0.19
C LEU A 78 14.35 3.75 0.38
N ILE A 79 13.12 4.17 0.07
CA ILE A 79 12.55 5.42 0.56
C ILE A 79 12.48 5.39 2.08
N ASN A 80 13.12 6.38 2.70
CA ASN A 80 13.05 6.65 4.12
C ASN A 80 13.07 8.16 4.37
N LEU A 81 11.90 8.77 4.42
CA LEU A 81 11.74 10.21 4.65
C LEU A 81 12.16 10.66 6.05
N GLY A 82 12.26 9.72 7.01
CA GLY A 82 12.76 9.98 8.35
C GLY A 82 14.26 9.78 8.53
N SER A 83 15.01 9.48 7.45
CA SER A 83 16.44 9.21 7.54
C SER A 83 17.23 10.43 8.03
N PRO A 84 18.14 10.28 9.02
CA PRO A 84 19.04 11.34 9.43
C PRO A 84 20.17 11.59 8.44
N THR A 85 20.34 10.70 7.44
CA THR A 85 21.36 10.84 6.39
C THR A 85 20.80 11.67 5.25
N ASP A 86 21.40 12.84 5.00
CA ASP A 86 20.91 13.78 3.99
C ASP A 86 20.75 13.17 2.60
N ALA A 87 21.75 12.42 2.12
CA ALA A 87 21.68 11.78 0.81
C ALA A 87 20.50 10.79 0.70
N THR A 88 20.20 10.02 1.75
CA THR A 88 19.03 9.12 1.78
C THR A 88 17.73 9.91 1.79
N TYR A 89 17.66 10.98 2.57
CA TYR A 89 16.48 11.84 2.65
C TYR A 89 16.20 12.52 1.30
N GLN A 90 17.20 13.16 0.67
CA GLN A 90 17.02 13.82 -0.64
C GLN A 90 16.62 12.84 -1.74
N ASN A 91 17.26 11.67 -1.79
CA ASN A 91 16.87 10.62 -2.72
C ASN A 91 15.45 10.10 -2.45
N SER A 92 15.03 10.02 -1.19
CA SER A 92 13.69 9.62 -0.81
C SER A 92 12.63 10.61 -1.29
N LEU A 93 12.88 11.91 -1.13
CA LEU A 93 11.99 12.97 -1.64
C LEU A 93 11.87 12.89 -3.17
N ALA A 94 13.01 12.88 -3.87
CA ALA A 94 13.03 12.82 -5.33
C ALA A 94 12.32 11.56 -5.85
N SER A 95 12.56 10.41 -5.22
CA SER A 95 11.95 9.14 -5.62
C SER A 95 10.44 9.11 -5.32
N THR A 96 9.98 9.75 -4.25
CA THR A 96 8.55 9.88 -3.93
C THR A 96 7.85 10.78 -4.96
N GLU A 97 8.41 11.96 -5.26
CA GLU A 97 7.88 12.87 -6.30
C GLU A 97 7.84 12.20 -7.68
N TYR A 98 8.91 11.49 -8.03
CA TYR A 98 8.97 10.69 -9.25
C TYR A 98 7.87 9.62 -9.29
N SER A 99 7.69 8.86 -8.22
CA SER A 99 6.70 7.79 -8.15
C SER A 99 5.26 8.32 -8.26
N LEU A 100 4.96 9.45 -7.62
CA LEU A 100 3.67 10.15 -7.76
C LEU A 100 3.42 10.61 -9.21
N LYS A 101 4.43 11.20 -9.85
CA LYS A 101 4.38 11.58 -11.27
C LYS A 101 4.12 10.37 -12.16
N ARG A 102 4.86 9.26 -11.95
CA ARG A 102 4.66 8.02 -12.71
C ARG A 102 3.28 7.42 -12.49
N SER A 103 2.77 7.44 -11.26
CA SER A 103 1.41 7.01 -10.95
C SER A 103 0.36 7.78 -11.76
N LYS A 104 0.49 9.10 -11.86
CA LYS A 104 -0.37 9.93 -12.70
C LYS A 104 -0.27 9.56 -14.18
N GLU A 105 0.94 9.44 -14.69
CA GLU A 105 1.21 9.08 -16.09
C GLU A 105 0.66 7.70 -16.46
N LEU A 106 0.64 6.76 -15.52
CA LEU A 106 0.11 5.42 -15.67
C LEU A 106 -1.38 5.28 -15.33
N GLY A 107 -2.05 6.34 -14.90
CA GLY A 107 -3.45 6.32 -14.49
C GLY A 107 -3.69 5.53 -13.19
N ALA A 108 -2.67 5.41 -12.36
CA ALA A 108 -2.79 4.75 -11.06
C ALA A 108 -3.57 5.60 -10.06
N LEU A 109 -4.30 4.95 -9.16
CA LEU A 109 -5.13 5.60 -8.14
C LEU A 109 -4.32 6.09 -6.93
N GLY A 110 -3.15 5.47 -6.68
CA GLY A 110 -2.31 5.82 -5.55
C GLY A 110 -0.87 5.32 -5.70
N THR A 111 0.02 5.97 -4.93
CA THR A 111 1.43 5.62 -4.76
C THR A 111 1.66 5.21 -3.32
N VAL A 112 2.06 3.97 -3.09
CA VAL A 112 2.38 3.44 -1.75
C VAL A 112 3.82 3.79 -1.40
N ILE A 113 4.03 4.27 -0.19
CA ILE A 113 5.34 4.44 0.45
C ILE A 113 5.31 3.88 1.87
N HIS A 114 6.38 3.25 2.31
CA HIS A 114 6.56 2.91 3.72
C HIS A 114 6.69 4.18 4.57
N THR A 115 6.18 4.14 5.80
CA THR A 115 6.27 5.27 6.74
C THR A 115 7.69 5.57 7.21
N GLY A 116 8.63 4.67 6.95
CA GLY A 116 10.05 4.88 7.21
C GLY A 116 10.45 4.78 8.68
N SER A 117 11.68 5.20 8.96
CA SER A 117 12.34 5.07 10.26
C SER A 117 13.23 6.27 10.57
N ALA A 118 13.26 6.69 11.83
CA ALA A 118 14.23 7.67 12.32
C ALA A 118 15.63 7.08 12.53
N VAL A 119 15.81 5.77 12.33
CA VAL A 119 17.06 5.01 12.54
C VAL A 119 17.46 4.94 14.02
N LYS A 120 17.42 6.07 14.76
CA LYS A 120 17.67 6.18 16.19
C LYS A 120 16.65 7.09 16.85
N GLU A 121 16.38 6.87 18.14
CA GLU A 121 15.42 7.64 18.91
C GLU A 121 15.71 9.14 18.92
N GLU A 122 16.99 9.51 19.03
CA GLU A 122 17.44 10.91 19.04
C GLU A 122 17.06 11.71 17.78
N PHE A 123 16.79 11.03 16.66
CA PHE A 123 16.42 11.65 15.38
C PHE A 123 14.92 11.72 15.11
N VAL A 124 14.07 11.21 16.01
CA VAL A 124 12.61 11.19 15.79
C VAL A 124 12.03 12.58 15.56
N GLY A 125 12.45 13.57 16.36
CA GLY A 125 11.99 14.97 16.18
C GLY A 125 12.44 15.57 14.84
N GLN A 126 13.68 15.27 14.42
CA GLN A 126 14.20 15.66 13.10
C GLN A 126 13.40 15.00 11.97
N ALA A 127 13.08 13.71 12.11
CA ALA A 127 12.34 12.95 11.10
C ALA A 127 10.98 13.57 10.80
N TRP A 128 10.21 13.93 11.83
CA TRP A 128 8.90 14.57 11.64
C TRP A 128 9.01 15.94 10.95
N LYS A 129 10.01 16.73 11.33
CA LYS A 129 10.26 18.02 10.66
C LYS A 129 10.64 17.83 9.19
N GLN A 130 11.52 16.87 8.88
CA GLN A 130 11.92 16.54 7.52
C GLN A 130 10.74 16.08 6.66
N ILE A 131 9.87 15.24 7.21
CA ILE A 131 8.65 14.78 6.53
C ILE A 131 7.75 15.96 6.18
N HIS A 132 7.48 16.85 7.13
CA HIS A 132 6.70 18.05 6.87
C HIS A 132 7.36 18.93 5.79
N ASP A 133 8.59 19.38 6.02
CA ASP A 133 9.27 20.37 5.16
C ASP A 133 9.48 19.86 3.74
N GLY A 134 9.74 18.56 3.58
CA GLY A 134 9.99 17.97 2.26
C GLY A 134 8.72 17.53 1.52
N MET A 135 7.74 17.00 2.23
CA MET A 135 6.55 16.43 1.57
C MET A 135 5.47 17.48 1.29
N MET A 136 5.29 18.50 2.13
CA MET A 136 4.27 19.51 1.90
C MET A 136 4.41 20.20 0.53
N PRO A 137 5.62 20.64 0.08
CA PRO A 137 5.77 21.23 -1.24
C PRO A 137 5.47 20.27 -2.40
N ILE A 138 5.56 18.96 -2.20
CA ILE A 138 5.18 17.94 -3.18
C ILE A 138 3.66 17.76 -3.20
N LEU A 139 3.05 17.66 -2.03
CA LEU A 139 1.60 17.43 -1.88
C LEU A 139 0.77 18.62 -2.38
N GLU A 140 1.20 19.86 -2.11
CA GLU A 140 0.53 21.10 -2.54
C GLU A 140 0.43 21.23 -4.07
N LYS A 141 1.28 20.55 -4.83
CA LYS A 141 1.21 20.50 -6.30
C LYS A 141 0.13 19.53 -6.80
N LEU A 142 -0.36 18.61 -5.94
CA LEU A 142 -1.34 17.61 -6.35
C LEU A 142 -2.73 18.21 -6.49
N LYS A 143 -3.42 17.83 -7.55
CA LYS A 143 -4.81 18.22 -7.85
C LYS A 143 -5.78 17.11 -7.40
N ASN A 144 -7.07 17.42 -7.46
CA ASN A 144 -8.12 16.49 -7.04
C ASN A 144 -8.14 15.17 -7.83
N ASP A 145 -7.72 15.19 -9.08
CA ASP A 145 -7.65 14.03 -9.99
C ASP A 145 -6.30 13.30 -9.96
N ASP A 146 -5.30 13.84 -9.23
CA ASP A 146 -4.01 13.18 -9.09
C ASP A 146 -4.08 11.96 -8.14
N PRO A 147 -3.15 11.00 -8.24
CA PRO A 147 -3.09 9.83 -7.36
C PRO A 147 -2.92 10.22 -5.90
N PHE A 148 -3.41 9.37 -5.00
CA PHE A 148 -3.14 9.50 -3.56
C PHE A 148 -1.69 9.13 -3.24
N LEU A 149 -1.09 9.80 -2.25
CA LEU A 149 0.05 9.27 -1.50
C LEU A 149 -0.50 8.33 -0.42
N LEU A 150 -0.13 7.06 -0.47
CA LEU A 150 -0.61 6.05 0.47
C LEU A 150 0.50 5.68 1.45
N LEU A 151 0.27 5.99 2.71
CA LEU A 151 1.18 5.67 3.81
C LEU A 151 0.97 4.22 4.22
N GLU A 152 2.03 3.43 4.22
CA GLU A 152 2.03 2.06 4.67
C GLU A 152 2.87 1.92 5.94
N PRO A 153 2.24 1.69 7.10
CA PRO A 153 2.94 1.34 8.33
C PRO A 153 3.73 0.05 8.17
N THR A 154 4.93 0.02 8.72
CA THR A 154 5.81 -1.15 8.66
C THR A 154 5.56 -2.11 9.82
N ALA A 155 6.16 -3.31 9.77
CA ALA A 155 6.06 -4.32 10.82
C ALA A 155 6.62 -3.90 12.21
N GLY A 156 7.16 -2.68 12.33
CA GLY A 156 7.63 -2.11 13.59
C GLY A 156 9.08 -2.41 13.93
N GLN A 157 9.90 -2.76 12.95
CA GLN A 157 11.33 -3.00 13.14
C GLN A 157 12.09 -1.73 13.49
N GLY A 158 13.06 -1.84 14.38
CA GLY A 158 13.96 -0.74 14.76
C GLY A 158 13.23 0.51 15.27
N GLN A 159 13.61 1.69 14.78
CA GLN A 159 12.98 2.98 15.07
C GLN A 159 11.98 3.37 13.99
N SER A 160 11.08 2.46 13.66
CA SER A 160 9.95 2.72 12.76
C SER A 160 9.12 3.92 13.26
N LEU A 161 8.79 4.87 12.37
CA LEU A 161 8.04 6.07 12.74
C LEU A 161 6.58 5.77 13.06
N VAL A 162 6.03 4.75 12.40
CA VAL A 162 4.68 4.24 12.64
C VAL A 162 4.73 2.72 12.70
N ARG A 163 4.33 2.15 13.82
CA ARG A 163 4.19 0.71 14.02
C ARG A 163 2.72 0.32 14.10
N ARG A 164 1.99 1.02 14.96
CA ARG A 164 0.57 0.79 15.16
C ARG A 164 -0.25 1.77 14.33
N LEU A 165 -1.42 1.35 13.87
CA LEU A 165 -2.26 2.18 13.00
C LEU A 165 -2.72 3.48 13.65
N ASP A 166 -2.94 3.50 14.97
CA ASP A 166 -3.28 4.72 15.71
C ASP A 166 -2.14 5.76 15.74
N GLU A 167 -0.89 5.34 15.56
CA GLU A 167 0.25 6.26 15.45
C GLU A 167 0.29 7.02 14.11
N LEU A 168 -0.50 6.61 13.11
CA LEU A 168 -0.61 7.34 11.84
C LEU A 168 -1.05 8.79 12.04
N ILE A 169 -1.73 9.12 13.14
CA ILE A 169 -2.06 10.51 13.46
C ILE A 169 -0.84 11.43 13.37
N LYS A 170 0.32 10.98 13.83
CA LYS A 170 1.57 11.77 13.80
C LYS A 170 1.99 12.10 12.36
N TYR A 171 1.76 11.16 11.44
CA TYR A 171 2.07 11.37 10.02
C TYR A 171 1.04 12.30 9.37
N PHE A 172 -0.25 12.13 9.70
CA PHE A 172 -1.30 13.01 9.21
C PHE A 172 -1.11 14.44 9.75
N ASP A 173 -0.74 14.60 11.02
CA ASP A 173 -0.42 15.92 11.60
C ASP A 173 0.79 16.55 10.89
N ALA A 174 1.87 15.78 10.67
CA ALA A 174 3.05 16.26 9.95
C ALA A 174 2.75 16.67 8.50
N LEU A 175 1.73 16.08 7.86
CA LEU A 175 1.28 16.42 6.52
C LEU A 175 0.00 17.28 6.49
N GLU A 176 -0.31 17.96 7.60
CA GLU A 176 -1.43 18.90 7.75
C GLU A 176 -2.78 18.32 7.30
N HIS A 177 -2.97 17.01 7.51
CA HIS A 177 -4.14 16.24 7.04
C HIS A 177 -4.45 16.44 5.55
N HIS A 178 -3.43 16.64 4.74
CA HIS A 178 -3.58 16.94 3.32
C HIS A 178 -4.55 15.95 2.62
N PRO A 179 -5.49 16.43 1.78
CA PRO A 179 -6.57 15.60 1.23
C PRO A 179 -6.10 14.46 0.33
N LYS A 180 -4.89 14.56 -0.24
CA LYS A 180 -4.29 13.52 -1.10
C LYS A 180 -3.44 12.51 -0.34
N VAL A 181 -3.46 12.53 1.00
CA VAL A 181 -2.83 11.50 1.83
C VAL A 181 -3.87 10.45 2.22
N GLY A 182 -3.57 9.20 1.94
CA GLY A 182 -4.37 8.04 2.30
C GLY A 182 -3.52 6.96 2.99
N ILE A 183 -4.12 5.81 3.20
CA ILE A 183 -3.52 4.70 3.96
C ILE A 183 -3.56 3.43 3.12
N CYS A 184 -2.44 2.71 3.11
CA CYS A 184 -2.36 1.31 2.74
C CYS A 184 -2.17 0.48 4.02
N ILE A 185 -3.05 -0.48 4.28
CA ILE A 185 -2.92 -1.41 5.41
C ILE A 185 -2.31 -2.71 4.90
N ASP A 186 -1.11 -3.06 5.36
CA ASP A 186 -0.57 -4.40 5.14
C ASP A 186 -0.95 -5.32 6.31
N THR A 187 -1.62 -6.44 6.01
CA THR A 187 -2.12 -7.38 7.02
C THR A 187 -0.99 -8.11 7.75
N CYS A 188 0.12 -8.42 7.07
CA CYS A 188 1.31 -8.98 7.70
C CYS A 188 1.98 -7.94 8.63
N HIS A 189 2.11 -6.69 8.18
CA HIS A 189 2.76 -5.64 8.97
C HIS A 189 1.98 -5.34 10.26
N VAL A 190 0.66 -5.13 10.17
CA VAL A 190 -0.15 -4.85 11.37
C VAL A 190 -0.18 -6.02 12.34
N PHE A 191 -0.19 -7.26 11.82
CA PHE A 191 -0.11 -8.46 12.64
C PHE A 191 1.26 -8.57 13.33
N ALA A 192 2.33 -8.39 12.58
CA ALA A 192 3.70 -8.37 13.14
C ALA A 192 3.90 -7.24 14.15
N ALA A 193 3.24 -6.08 13.97
CA ALA A 193 3.27 -4.96 14.92
C ALA A 193 2.41 -5.18 16.18
N GLY A 194 1.65 -6.27 16.25
CA GLY A 194 0.92 -6.69 17.46
C GLY A 194 -0.59 -6.41 17.42
N HIS A 195 -1.17 -6.10 16.27
CA HIS A 195 -2.62 -6.14 16.09
C HIS A 195 -3.06 -7.58 15.79
N ASP A 196 -3.69 -8.25 16.76
CA ASP A 196 -4.19 -9.61 16.53
C ASP A 196 -5.46 -9.59 15.65
N ILE A 197 -5.25 -9.63 14.35
CA ILE A 197 -6.32 -9.65 13.35
C ILE A 197 -6.89 -11.05 13.08
N THR A 198 -6.52 -12.07 13.85
CA THR A 198 -7.04 -13.44 13.66
C THR A 198 -8.50 -13.61 14.06
N THR A 199 -9.06 -12.63 14.76
CA THR A 199 -10.44 -12.64 15.27
C THR A 199 -11.21 -11.39 14.81
N SER A 200 -12.54 -11.49 14.76
CA SER A 200 -13.42 -10.33 14.49
C SER A 200 -13.15 -9.20 15.50
N LYS A 201 -13.06 -9.53 16.78
CA LYS A 201 -12.76 -8.56 17.85
C LYS A 201 -11.45 -7.82 17.59
N GLY A 202 -10.37 -8.53 17.25
CA GLY A 202 -9.08 -7.90 16.98
C GLY A 202 -9.08 -7.01 15.74
N ILE A 203 -9.82 -7.39 14.68
CA ILE A 203 -10.05 -6.54 13.49
C ILE A 203 -10.83 -5.29 13.89
N ASP A 204 -11.92 -5.42 14.67
CA ASP A 204 -12.74 -4.30 15.13
C ASP A 204 -11.92 -3.34 16.00
N GLU A 205 -11.09 -3.87 16.91
CA GLU A 205 -10.19 -3.06 17.77
C GLU A 205 -9.15 -2.31 16.94
N MET A 206 -8.51 -2.97 15.97
CA MET A 206 -7.52 -2.37 15.08
C MET A 206 -8.13 -1.24 14.24
N LEU A 207 -9.25 -1.52 13.56
CA LEU A 207 -9.90 -0.52 12.70
C LEU A 207 -10.52 0.61 13.52
N SER A 208 -11.08 0.34 14.70
CA SER A 208 -11.60 1.37 15.60
C SER A 208 -10.50 2.31 16.08
N ALA A 209 -9.33 1.78 16.44
CA ALA A 209 -8.18 2.59 16.83
C ALA A 209 -7.71 3.51 15.69
N LEU A 210 -7.67 3.00 14.45
CA LEU A 210 -7.35 3.80 13.27
C LEU A 210 -8.39 4.91 13.01
N ILE A 211 -9.68 4.53 12.99
CA ILE A 211 -10.79 5.45 12.65
C ILE A 211 -10.96 6.54 13.72
N ALA A 212 -10.56 6.28 14.96
CA ALA A 212 -10.56 7.28 16.02
C ALA A 212 -9.60 8.45 15.75
N VAL A 213 -8.57 8.23 14.94
CA VAL A 213 -7.51 9.23 14.67
C VAL A 213 -7.49 9.73 13.22
N VAL A 214 -7.95 8.91 12.26
CA VAL A 214 -7.98 9.26 10.83
C VAL A 214 -9.31 8.81 10.23
N PRO A 215 -10.01 9.64 9.42
CA PRO A 215 -11.27 9.25 8.79
C PRO A 215 -11.16 7.97 7.96
N SER A 216 -12.18 7.10 8.03
CA SER A 216 -12.16 5.79 7.36
C SER A 216 -12.06 5.87 5.85
N ASP A 217 -12.52 6.96 5.24
CA ASP A 217 -12.40 7.20 3.79
C ASP A 217 -10.95 7.43 3.32
N ARG A 218 -10.00 7.54 4.27
CA ARG A 218 -8.57 7.57 3.98
C ARG A 218 -7.96 6.18 3.78
N ILE A 219 -8.65 5.11 4.14
CA ILE A 219 -8.21 3.74 3.83
C ILE A 219 -8.46 3.49 2.34
N LYS A 220 -7.41 3.37 1.55
CA LYS A 220 -7.49 3.29 0.08
C LYS A 220 -7.03 1.97 -0.50
N LEU A 221 -6.25 1.20 0.25
CA LEU A 221 -5.64 -0.03 -0.20
C LEU A 221 -5.38 -0.96 0.98
N VAL A 222 -5.42 -2.26 0.71
CA VAL A 222 -4.89 -3.31 1.60
C VAL A 222 -3.87 -4.13 0.83
N HIS A 223 -2.68 -4.31 1.40
CA HIS A 223 -1.81 -5.42 1.04
C HIS A 223 -2.27 -6.65 1.81
N ALA A 224 -2.79 -7.62 1.07
CA ALA A 224 -3.37 -8.84 1.64
C ALA A 224 -2.31 -9.93 1.71
N ASN A 225 -1.62 -10.00 2.82
CA ASN A 225 -0.51 -10.93 3.05
C ASN A 225 -0.76 -11.74 4.33
N ASP A 226 -0.57 -13.06 4.29
CA ASP A 226 -0.47 -13.85 5.51
C ASP A 226 0.94 -13.65 6.12
N SER A 227 1.17 -14.10 7.32
CA SER A 227 2.44 -13.91 8.04
C SER A 227 3.12 -15.23 8.37
N MET A 228 4.40 -15.34 8.05
CA MET A 228 5.23 -16.47 8.47
C MET A 228 5.49 -16.49 9.98
N ASP A 229 5.37 -15.36 10.66
CA ASP A 229 5.65 -15.19 12.07
C ASP A 229 4.39 -14.91 12.88
N VAL A 230 4.48 -15.13 14.19
CA VAL A 230 3.39 -14.89 15.14
C VAL A 230 3.12 -13.40 15.34
N CYS A 231 1.94 -13.09 15.86
CA CYS A 231 1.55 -11.71 16.24
C CYS A 231 2.60 -11.08 17.17
N GLY A 232 2.92 -9.81 16.89
CA GLY A 232 3.91 -9.07 17.69
C GLY A 232 5.37 -9.44 17.44
N SER A 233 5.67 -10.21 16.40
CA SER A 233 7.04 -10.66 16.07
C SER A 233 7.97 -9.53 15.61
N LEU A 234 7.44 -8.41 15.16
CA LEU A 234 8.16 -7.30 14.50
C LEU A 234 8.95 -7.75 13.27
N LYS A 235 8.48 -8.78 12.56
CA LYS A 235 9.14 -9.31 11.36
C LYS A 235 8.22 -9.23 10.17
N ASP A 236 8.71 -8.56 9.14
CA ASP A 236 8.07 -8.48 7.84
C ASP A 236 8.47 -9.69 6.99
N ARG A 237 7.64 -10.74 7.05
CA ARG A 237 7.80 -11.95 6.22
C ARG A 237 6.44 -12.45 5.78
N HIS A 238 6.10 -12.13 4.54
CA HIS A 238 4.85 -12.53 3.91
C HIS A 238 4.77 -14.04 3.68
N GLN A 239 3.55 -14.58 3.78
CA GLN A 239 3.21 -15.96 3.45
C GLN A 239 1.95 -15.97 2.59
N SER A 240 1.76 -17.05 1.83
CA SER A 240 0.55 -17.28 1.03
C SER A 240 -0.69 -17.35 1.91
N ILE A 241 -1.81 -16.85 1.37
CA ILE A 241 -3.08 -16.72 2.09
C ILE A 241 -3.54 -18.06 2.67
N GLY A 242 -3.57 -18.16 3.99
CA GLY A 242 -3.99 -19.35 4.73
C GLY A 242 -2.90 -20.34 5.06
N GLU A 243 -1.65 -20.04 4.71
CA GLU A 243 -0.48 -20.87 4.99
C GLU A 243 0.38 -20.30 6.13
N GLY A 244 0.02 -19.13 6.66
CA GLY A 244 0.70 -18.45 7.76
C GLY A 244 -0.11 -18.45 9.06
N HIS A 245 0.29 -17.57 9.97
CA HIS A 245 -0.30 -17.42 11.30
C HIS A 245 -1.60 -16.60 11.34
N ILE A 246 -1.95 -15.87 10.25
CA ILE A 246 -3.21 -15.13 10.14
C ILE A 246 -4.33 -16.09 9.71
N GLY A 247 -4.10 -16.87 8.65
CA GLY A 247 -5.08 -17.80 8.09
C GLY A 247 -6.11 -17.12 7.17
N GLN A 248 -7.00 -17.89 6.55
CA GLN A 248 -7.95 -17.38 5.55
C GLN A 248 -9.13 -16.60 6.12
N LYS A 249 -9.68 -17.05 7.26
CA LYS A 249 -10.91 -16.49 7.83
C LYS A 249 -10.82 -14.98 8.15
N PRO A 250 -9.70 -14.47 8.68
CA PRO A 250 -9.53 -13.03 8.93
C PRO A 250 -9.69 -12.15 7.71
N PHE A 251 -9.28 -12.57 6.52
CA PHE A 251 -9.48 -11.80 5.29
C PHE A 251 -10.96 -11.65 4.95
N GLN A 252 -11.78 -12.69 5.20
CA GLN A 252 -13.23 -12.59 5.05
C GLN A 252 -13.83 -11.58 6.03
N LEU A 253 -13.42 -11.64 7.30
CA LEU A 253 -13.89 -10.73 8.34
C LEU A 253 -13.47 -9.28 8.05
N LEU A 254 -12.25 -9.07 7.61
CA LEU A 254 -11.73 -7.76 7.23
C LEU A 254 -12.55 -7.15 6.08
N MET A 255 -12.76 -7.90 4.98
CA MET A 255 -13.57 -7.43 3.84
C MET A 255 -15.05 -7.20 4.20
N ALA A 256 -15.56 -7.91 5.20
CA ALA A 256 -16.93 -7.72 5.67
C ALA A 256 -17.11 -6.48 6.55
N HIS A 257 -16.04 -5.92 7.11
CA HIS A 257 -16.11 -4.76 8.00
C HIS A 257 -16.54 -3.50 7.21
N PRO A 258 -17.49 -2.68 7.75
CA PRO A 258 -18.03 -1.51 7.03
C PRO A 258 -16.97 -0.52 6.54
N ALA A 259 -15.92 -0.27 7.32
CA ALA A 259 -14.83 0.64 6.96
C ALA A 259 -13.99 0.15 5.76
N MET A 260 -14.10 -1.14 5.40
CA MET A 260 -13.36 -1.77 4.31
C MET A 260 -14.20 -1.90 3.04
N SER A 261 -15.43 -1.36 3.03
CA SER A 261 -16.32 -1.45 1.87
C SER A 261 -15.70 -0.78 0.64
N GLY A 262 -15.45 -1.56 -0.42
CA GLY A 262 -14.86 -1.08 -1.67
C GLY A 262 -13.34 -0.86 -1.64
N VAL A 263 -12.67 -1.06 -0.51
CA VAL A 263 -11.22 -0.96 -0.43
C VAL A 263 -10.59 -2.16 -1.14
N PRO A 264 -9.74 -1.97 -2.17
CA PRO A 264 -9.12 -3.07 -2.90
C PRO A 264 -8.07 -3.80 -2.06
N LEU A 265 -7.86 -5.09 -2.40
CA LEU A 265 -6.87 -5.96 -1.80
C LEU A 265 -5.85 -6.40 -2.86
N ILE A 266 -4.58 -6.25 -2.57
CA ILE A 266 -3.46 -6.63 -3.44
C ILE A 266 -2.54 -7.59 -2.69
N LEU A 267 -2.27 -8.75 -3.30
CA LEU A 267 -1.32 -9.73 -2.80
C LEU A 267 0.12 -9.27 -3.06
N GLU A 268 0.99 -9.44 -2.08
CA GLU A 268 2.44 -9.35 -2.20
C GLU A 268 3.12 -10.63 -1.64
N THR A 269 2.38 -11.71 -1.70
CA THR A 269 2.77 -13.02 -1.21
C THR A 269 3.89 -13.63 -2.06
N PRO A 270 4.67 -14.59 -1.52
CA PRO A 270 5.63 -15.33 -2.30
C PRO A 270 4.97 -16.11 -3.45
N GLY A 271 5.69 -16.30 -4.56
CA GLY A 271 5.23 -17.07 -5.70
C GLY A 271 5.14 -16.26 -6.98
N GLU A 272 4.57 -16.90 -7.99
CA GLU A 272 4.38 -16.36 -9.34
C GLU A 272 2.92 -16.53 -9.81
N GLU A 273 2.67 -16.42 -11.12
CA GLU A 273 1.31 -16.49 -11.70
C GLU A 273 0.43 -17.63 -11.17
N PRO A 274 0.90 -18.92 -11.11
CA PRO A 274 0.05 -20.01 -10.66
C PRO A 274 -0.38 -19.88 -9.19
N GLU A 275 0.53 -19.43 -8.31
CA GLU A 275 0.29 -19.26 -6.89
C GLU A 275 -0.63 -18.06 -6.66
N HIS A 276 -0.30 -16.88 -7.21
CA HIS A 276 -1.14 -15.68 -7.12
C HIS A 276 -2.53 -15.90 -7.71
N GLY A 277 -2.67 -16.66 -8.81
CA GLY A 277 -3.97 -17.00 -9.37
C GLY A 277 -4.85 -17.84 -8.43
N LYS A 278 -4.25 -18.75 -7.66
CA LYS A 278 -4.96 -19.51 -6.62
C LYS A 278 -5.41 -18.60 -5.48
N GLU A 279 -4.53 -17.72 -5.00
CA GLU A 279 -4.79 -16.82 -3.88
C GLU A 279 -5.83 -15.75 -4.24
N VAL A 280 -5.79 -15.18 -5.44
CA VAL A 280 -6.85 -14.30 -5.97
C VAL A 280 -8.21 -15.00 -5.94
N LYS A 281 -8.27 -16.26 -6.36
CA LYS A 281 -9.52 -17.05 -6.31
C LYS A 281 -9.99 -17.31 -4.89
N ILE A 282 -9.06 -17.60 -3.96
CA ILE A 282 -9.36 -17.75 -2.53
C ILE A 282 -9.98 -16.45 -1.99
N LEU A 283 -9.32 -15.30 -2.18
CA LEU A 283 -9.82 -14.02 -1.69
C LEU A 283 -11.17 -13.64 -2.32
N LYS A 284 -11.36 -13.87 -3.62
CA LYS A 284 -12.66 -13.67 -4.30
C LYS A 284 -13.76 -14.53 -3.69
N LYS A 285 -13.46 -15.78 -3.37
CA LYS A 285 -14.41 -16.68 -2.69
C LYS A 285 -14.75 -16.22 -1.27
N LEU A 286 -13.75 -15.71 -0.52
CA LEU A 286 -13.95 -15.18 0.83
C LEU A 286 -14.73 -13.86 0.83
N ARG A 287 -14.58 -13.06 -0.21
CA ARG A 287 -15.33 -11.82 -0.41
C ARG A 287 -16.84 -12.06 -0.62
N GLY A 288 -17.22 -13.11 -1.31
CA GLY A 288 -18.60 -13.45 -1.69
C GLY A 288 -19.01 -12.99 -3.08
#